data_ef3f43e90eb722473ee1699697f3a7de
#
_entry.id   ef3f43e90eb722473ee1699697f3a7de
#
_cell.length_a   1.000
_cell.length_b   1.000
_cell.length_c   1.000
_cell.angle_alpha   90.00
_cell.angle_beta   90.00
_cell.angle_gamma   90.00
#
_symmetry.space_group_name_H-M   'P 1'
#
loop_
_entity.id
_entity.type
_entity.pdbx_description
1 polymer ?
#
loop_
_entity_poly.entity_id
_entity_poly.type
_entity_poly.pdbx_seq_one_letter_code
_entity_poly.pdbx_strand_id
1 'polypeptide(L)'
;MNSSAKNLLLEKARSLLLDAVGCMSCPIAPQLSEKLEKAGPVPFAPAEIEKRLAPEEILADTKSIAVILFPYRYPEEKNANIALYARAKDYHHVVRTYLAKIIGYMEEQYPDEKFHAITDTSPMADRWLAYQAGLGFFGRNHCLIHPKYGSYFTIGAILTTLALPPDTPLAMNCGSCTRCFAACPG
;
A
#
# COMPACT_ATOMS: atom_id res chain seq x y z
N MET A 1 23.16 5.46 8.21
CA MET A 1 23.13 4.34 7.24
C MET A 1 21.75 4.07 6.68
N ASN A 2 20.69 4.04 7.49
CA ASN A 2 19.33 3.69 7.01
C ASN A 2 18.69 4.66 5.99
N SER A 3 19.06 5.95 6.01
CA SER A 3 18.58 6.94 5.02
C SER A 3 19.05 6.63 3.59
N SER A 4 20.24 6.06 3.44
CA SER A 4 20.79 5.65 2.14
C SER A 4 19.97 4.51 1.52
N ALA A 5 19.59 3.50 2.31
CA ALA A 5 18.81 2.36 1.83
C ALA A 5 17.43 2.78 1.31
N LYS A 6 16.75 3.66 2.05
CA LYS A 6 15.46 4.23 1.61
C LYS A 6 15.63 5.01 0.31
N ASN A 7 16.69 5.82 0.17
CA ASN A 7 16.94 6.58 -1.06
C ASN A 7 17.15 5.66 -2.26
N LEU A 8 17.92 4.58 -2.13
CA LEU A 8 18.13 3.59 -3.20
C LEU A 8 16.80 2.95 -3.63
N LEU A 9 15.95 2.57 -2.67
CA LEU A 9 14.62 2.03 -2.96
C LEU A 9 13.76 3.04 -3.72
N LEU A 10 13.73 4.30 -3.27
CA LEU A 10 12.99 5.38 -3.92
C LEU A 10 13.50 5.67 -5.33
N GLU A 11 14.81 5.70 -5.53
CA GLU A 11 15.44 5.91 -6.84
C GLU A 11 15.10 4.77 -7.80
N LYS A 12 15.18 3.52 -7.33
CA LYS A 12 14.79 2.36 -8.12
C LYS A 12 13.32 2.41 -8.50
N ALA A 13 12.42 2.72 -7.57
CA ALA A 13 11.00 2.86 -7.87
C ALA A 13 10.74 3.97 -8.90
N ARG A 14 11.38 5.14 -8.75
CA ARG A 14 11.28 6.25 -9.71
C ARG A 14 11.78 5.87 -11.11
N SER A 15 12.85 5.09 -11.20
CA SER A 15 13.34 4.58 -12.50
C SER A 15 12.32 3.70 -13.22
N LEU A 16 11.37 3.14 -12.46
CA LEU A 16 10.24 2.36 -12.95
C LEU A 16 8.94 3.20 -13.08
N LEU A 17 9.05 4.53 -12.99
CA LEU A 17 7.95 5.51 -13.04
C LEU A 17 6.95 5.38 -11.87
N LEU A 18 7.40 4.84 -10.73
CA LEU A 18 6.63 4.74 -9.50
C LEU A 18 7.12 5.83 -8.53
N ASP A 19 6.32 6.89 -8.36
CA ASP A 19 6.68 8.07 -7.55
C ASP A 19 5.94 8.14 -6.20
N ALA A 20 4.93 7.32 -6.00
CA ALA A 20 4.20 7.22 -4.73
C ALA A 20 4.69 6.00 -3.93
N VAL A 21 5.77 6.21 -3.21
CA VAL A 21 6.43 5.21 -2.36
C VAL A 21 6.63 5.79 -0.97
N GLY A 22 6.29 5.01 0.05
CA GLY A 22 6.49 5.37 1.45
C GLY A 22 6.86 4.16 2.28
N CYS A 23 7.42 4.38 3.45
CA CYS A 23 7.87 3.32 4.35
C CYS A 23 7.20 3.45 5.73
N MET A 24 6.97 2.33 6.37
CA MET A 24 6.56 2.28 7.77
C MET A 24 7.43 1.28 8.54
N SER A 25 7.52 1.45 9.85
CA SER A 25 8.21 0.52 10.74
C SER A 25 7.28 -0.59 11.21
N CYS A 26 7.86 -1.74 11.55
CA CYS A 26 7.21 -2.78 12.34
C CYS A 26 7.64 -2.71 13.81
N PRO A 27 6.78 -3.17 14.74
CA PRO A 27 5.45 -3.75 14.53
C PRO A 27 4.40 -2.76 14.04
N ILE A 28 3.30 -3.27 13.52
CA ILE A 28 2.16 -2.45 13.08
C ILE A 28 1.54 -1.77 14.30
N ALA A 29 1.21 -0.48 14.15
CA ALA A 29 0.68 0.32 15.23
C ALA A 29 -0.65 -0.25 15.80
N PRO A 30 -0.81 -0.28 17.14
CA PRO A 30 -1.96 -0.92 17.81
C PRO A 30 -3.31 -0.32 17.45
N GLN A 31 -3.35 0.91 16.94
CA GLN A 31 -4.60 1.55 16.49
C GLN A 31 -5.32 0.77 15.37
N LEU A 32 -4.62 -0.11 14.63
CA LEU A 32 -5.25 -0.98 13.65
C LEU A 32 -6.08 -2.06 14.34
N SER A 33 -5.60 -2.67 15.43
CA SER A 33 -6.34 -3.68 16.20
C SER A 33 -7.69 -3.14 16.65
N GLU A 34 -7.70 -2.00 17.33
CA GLU A 34 -8.93 -1.35 17.80
C GLU A 34 -9.94 -1.08 16.68
N LYS A 35 -9.44 -0.67 15.49
CA LYS A 35 -10.30 -0.43 14.31
C LYS A 35 -10.89 -1.72 13.75
N LEU A 36 -10.09 -2.79 13.70
CA LEU A 36 -10.53 -4.09 13.19
C LEU A 36 -11.55 -4.72 14.13
N GLU A 37 -11.31 -4.68 15.44
CA GLU A 37 -12.25 -5.14 16.47
C GLU A 37 -13.61 -4.42 16.36
N LYS A 38 -13.56 -3.08 16.24
CA LYS A 38 -14.77 -2.27 16.08
C LYS A 38 -15.50 -2.52 14.77
N ALA A 39 -14.79 -2.83 13.69
CA ALA A 39 -15.40 -3.13 12.40
C ALA A 39 -16.05 -4.51 12.36
N GLY A 40 -15.56 -5.44 13.18
CA GLY A 40 -15.98 -6.84 13.14
C GLY A 40 -15.48 -7.60 11.91
N PRO A 41 -15.85 -8.86 11.77
CA PRO A 41 -15.43 -9.69 10.65
C PRO A 41 -16.00 -9.17 9.33
N VAL A 42 -15.17 -9.16 8.29
CA VAL A 42 -15.55 -8.74 6.94
C VAL A 42 -15.33 -9.89 5.95
N PRO A 43 -16.18 -10.01 4.91
CA PRO A 43 -15.95 -11.00 3.85
C PRO A 43 -14.58 -10.80 3.20
N PHE A 44 -13.98 -11.89 2.75
CA PHE A 44 -12.71 -11.92 1.99
C PHE A 44 -11.47 -11.45 2.76
N ALA A 45 -11.55 -11.28 4.08
CA ALA A 45 -10.39 -11.04 4.93
C ALA A 45 -10.33 -12.09 6.05
N PRO A 46 -9.14 -12.45 6.54
CA PRO A 46 -9.01 -13.31 7.71
C PRO A 46 -9.83 -12.78 8.88
N ALA A 47 -10.57 -13.68 9.54
CA ALA A 47 -11.35 -13.32 10.74
C ALA A 47 -10.43 -13.04 11.94
N GLU A 48 -9.29 -13.70 11.97
CA GLU A 48 -8.27 -13.56 13.02
C GLU A 48 -7.51 -12.24 12.82
N ILE A 49 -7.74 -11.31 13.74
CA ILE A 49 -7.15 -9.96 13.70
C ILE A 49 -5.63 -10.06 13.80
N GLU A 50 -5.11 -10.99 14.58
CA GLU A 50 -3.69 -11.24 14.81
C GLU A 50 -2.95 -11.45 13.48
N LYS A 51 -3.48 -12.25 12.57
CA LYS A 51 -2.89 -12.47 11.25
C LYS A 51 -2.81 -11.21 10.40
N ARG A 52 -3.66 -10.24 10.67
CA ARG A 52 -3.69 -8.95 9.96
C ARG A 52 -2.69 -7.93 10.52
N LEU A 53 -2.12 -8.24 11.68
CA LEU A 53 -1.18 -7.39 12.41
C LEU A 53 0.23 -7.96 12.45
N ALA A 54 0.43 -9.20 12.02
CA ALA A 54 1.66 -9.97 12.14
C ALA A 54 2.41 -10.12 10.80
N PRO A 55 3.10 -9.07 10.31
CA PRO A 55 3.92 -9.18 9.10
C PRO A 55 5.03 -10.22 9.24
N GLU A 56 5.47 -10.51 10.47
CA GLU A 56 6.46 -11.54 10.80
C GLU A 56 6.00 -12.96 10.49
N GLU A 57 4.70 -13.24 10.40
CA GLU A 57 4.17 -14.52 9.93
C GLU A 57 4.40 -14.71 8.40
N ILE A 58 4.57 -13.61 7.66
CA ILE A 58 4.86 -13.63 6.22
C ILE A 58 6.37 -13.63 5.99
N LEU A 59 7.08 -12.76 6.68
CA LEU A 59 8.55 -12.66 6.65
C LEU A 59 9.08 -12.48 8.07
N ALA A 60 9.73 -13.51 8.61
CA ALA A 60 10.35 -13.45 9.93
C ALA A 60 11.33 -12.26 10.04
N ASP A 61 11.43 -11.66 11.21
CA ASP A 61 12.30 -10.53 11.51
C ASP A 61 11.99 -9.25 10.68
N THR A 62 10.78 -9.09 10.20
CA THR A 62 10.36 -7.89 9.47
C THR A 62 10.52 -6.65 10.33
N LYS A 63 11.33 -5.70 9.88
CA LYS A 63 11.58 -4.40 10.54
C LYS A 63 10.86 -3.24 9.88
N SER A 64 10.61 -3.35 8.58
CA SER A 64 9.97 -2.28 7.81
C SER A 64 9.10 -2.83 6.68
N ILE A 65 8.14 -2.02 6.27
CA ILE A 65 7.30 -2.27 5.09
C ILE A 65 7.42 -1.05 4.17
N ALA A 66 7.90 -1.27 2.94
CA ALA A 66 7.85 -0.26 1.89
C ALA A 66 6.57 -0.45 1.09
N VAL A 67 5.75 0.59 0.99
CA VAL A 67 4.45 0.57 0.31
C VAL A 67 4.54 1.39 -0.97
N ILE A 68 4.00 0.87 -2.06
CA ILE A 68 4.05 1.48 -3.38
C ILE A 68 2.64 1.55 -3.96
N LEU A 69 2.24 2.72 -4.45
CA LEU A 69 0.99 2.88 -5.18
C LEU A 69 1.22 2.71 -6.68
N PHE A 70 0.31 2.00 -7.33
CA PHE A 70 0.29 1.73 -8.77
C PHE A 70 -0.93 2.42 -9.38
N PRO A 71 -0.79 3.66 -9.88
CA PRO A 71 -1.90 4.39 -10.48
C PRO A 71 -2.41 3.74 -11.76
N TYR A 72 -3.72 3.70 -11.95
CA TYR A 72 -4.37 3.10 -13.13
C TYR A 72 -5.39 4.02 -13.82
N ARG A 73 -5.33 5.33 -13.59
CA ARG A 73 -6.25 6.26 -14.24
C ARG A 73 -5.90 6.43 -15.72
N TYR A 74 -6.80 6.00 -16.58
CA TYR A 74 -6.74 6.21 -18.02
C TYR A 74 -7.75 7.29 -18.45
N PRO A 75 -7.61 7.87 -19.67
CA PRO A 75 -8.69 8.66 -20.27
C PRO A 75 -9.98 7.83 -20.30
N GLU A 76 -11.10 8.44 -19.88
CA GLU A 76 -12.38 7.75 -19.85
C GLU A 76 -12.85 7.46 -21.26
N GLU A 77 -13.04 6.20 -21.61
CA GLU A 77 -13.84 5.81 -22.76
C GLU A 77 -15.33 5.96 -22.39
N LYS A 78 -16.02 6.85 -23.09
CA LYS A 78 -17.47 7.00 -22.98
C LYS A 78 -18.08 5.65 -23.37
N ASN A 79 -18.86 5.03 -22.52
CA ASN A 79 -19.63 3.80 -22.73
C ASN A 79 -19.02 2.47 -22.24
N ALA A 80 -17.96 2.45 -21.46
CA ALA A 80 -17.51 1.21 -20.87
C ALA A 80 -18.20 0.98 -19.51
N ASN A 81 -18.89 -0.15 -19.37
CA ASN A 81 -19.55 -0.60 -18.13
C ASN A 81 -18.64 -1.43 -17.20
N ILE A 82 -17.33 -1.41 -17.46
CA ILE A 82 -16.32 -2.12 -16.67
C ILE A 82 -15.52 -1.12 -15.84
N ALA A 83 -15.29 -1.44 -14.58
CA ALA A 83 -14.48 -0.60 -13.68
C ALA A 83 -13.07 -0.35 -14.24
N LEU A 84 -12.53 0.85 -14.08
CA LEU A 84 -11.26 1.27 -14.70
C LEU A 84 -10.10 0.31 -14.38
N TYR A 85 -9.98 -0.15 -13.15
CA TYR A 85 -8.91 -1.07 -12.76
C TYR A 85 -8.95 -2.42 -13.51
N ALA A 86 -10.12 -2.83 -13.97
CA ALA A 86 -10.34 -4.11 -14.67
C ALA A 86 -10.18 -4.00 -16.19
N ARG A 87 -9.90 -2.82 -16.75
CA ARG A 87 -9.73 -2.60 -18.21
C ARG A 87 -8.31 -2.84 -18.70
N ALA A 88 -7.37 -3.06 -17.80
CA ALA A 88 -5.96 -3.32 -18.12
C ALA A 88 -5.61 -4.78 -17.85
N LYS A 89 -4.32 -5.10 -17.95
CA LYS A 89 -3.80 -6.39 -17.48
C LYS A 89 -4.09 -6.55 -15.99
N ASP A 90 -4.25 -7.80 -15.55
CA ASP A 90 -4.42 -8.15 -14.14
C ASP A 90 -3.36 -7.44 -13.28
N TYR A 91 -3.84 -6.56 -12.40
CA TYR A 91 -2.97 -5.74 -11.57
C TYR A 91 -2.10 -6.56 -10.62
N HIS A 92 -2.54 -7.72 -10.18
CA HIS A 92 -1.72 -8.62 -9.35
C HIS A 92 -0.42 -9.00 -10.07
N HIS A 93 -0.53 -9.33 -11.35
CA HIS A 93 0.64 -9.65 -12.16
C HIS A 93 1.54 -8.42 -12.38
N VAL A 94 0.94 -7.28 -12.70
CA VAL A 94 1.66 -6.02 -12.90
C VAL A 94 2.41 -5.63 -11.64
N VAL A 95 1.71 -5.54 -10.50
CA VAL A 95 2.29 -5.17 -9.20
C VAL A 95 3.44 -6.11 -8.84
N ARG A 96 3.23 -7.43 -8.87
CA ARG A 96 4.29 -8.40 -8.55
C ARG A 96 5.51 -8.27 -9.44
N THR A 97 5.32 -8.00 -10.73
CA THR A 97 6.43 -7.82 -11.69
C THR A 97 7.29 -6.60 -11.33
N TYR A 98 6.66 -5.49 -10.95
CA TYR A 98 7.39 -4.28 -10.56
C TYR A 98 8.05 -4.43 -9.20
N LEU A 99 7.36 -5.02 -8.23
CA LEU A 99 7.94 -5.30 -6.90
C LEU A 99 9.16 -6.23 -7.01
N ALA A 100 9.09 -7.27 -7.86
CA ALA A 100 10.23 -8.16 -8.09
C ALA A 100 11.46 -7.43 -8.65
N LYS A 101 11.28 -6.43 -9.54
CA LYS A 101 12.38 -5.61 -10.04
C LYS A 101 13.01 -4.71 -8.97
N ILE A 102 12.19 -4.22 -8.03
CA ILE A 102 12.68 -3.42 -6.89
C ILE A 102 13.43 -4.34 -5.92
N ILE A 103 12.84 -5.49 -5.60
CA ILE A 103 13.44 -6.49 -4.70
C ILE A 103 14.79 -6.95 -5.24
N GLY A 104 14.88 -7.40 -6.49
CA GLY A 104 16.14 -7.86 -7.07
C GLY A 104 17.25 -6.80 -6.98
N TYR A 105 16.92 -5.53 -7.22
CA TYR A 105 17.89 -4.45 -7.03
C TYR A 105 18.29 -4.28 -5.57
N MET A 106 17.34 -4.37 -4.62
CA MET A 106 17.65 -4.21 -3.20
C MET A 106 18.45 -5.39 -2.65
N GLU A 107 18.20 -6.61 -3.11
CA GLU A 107 18.96 -7.82 -2.75
C GLU A 107 20.43 -7.73 -3.23
N GLU A 108 20.68 -7.14 -4.41
CA GLU A 108 22.03 -6.85 -4.87
C GLU A 108 22.77 -5.85 -3.97
N GLN A 109 22.07 -4.86 -3.43
CA GLN A 109 22.66 -3.84 -2.55
C GLN A 109 22.78 -4.29 -1.08
N TYR A 110 21.91 -5.19 -0.63
CA TYR A 110 21.78 -5.67 0.74
C TYR A 110 21.60 -7.20 0.76
N PRO A 111 22.64 -7.99 0.43
CA PRO A 111 22.53 -9.45 0.26
C PRO A 111 22.21 -10.20 1.55
N ASP A 112 22.47 -9.61 2.70
CA ASP A 112 22.17 -10.21 4.02
C ASP A 112 20.74 -9.94 4.49
N GLU A 113 20.00 -9.06 3.79
CA GLU A 113 18.64 -8.69 4.15
C GLU A 113 17.62 -9.44 3.28
N LYS A 114 16.44 -9.65 3.83
CA LYS A 114 15.35 -10.37 3.16
C LYS A 114 14.26 -9.41 2.72
N PHE A 115 13.64 -9.75 1.59
CA PHE A 115 12.56 -8.97 1.00
C PHE A 115 11.43 -9.89 0.56
N HIS A 116 10.19 -9.51 0.80
CA HIS A 116 9.01 -10.28 0.37
C HIS A 116 7.93 -9.35 -0.16
N ALA A 117 7.48 -9.59 -1.40
CA ALA A 117 6.41 -8.81 -2.03
C ALA A 117 5.04 -9.30 -1.60
N ILE A 118 4.17 -8.38 -1.22
CA ILE A 118 2.76 -8.63 -0.98
C ILE A 118 1.89 -7.72 -1.84
N THR A 119 0.74 -8.22 -2.23
CA THR A 119 -0.34 -7.46 -2.87
C THR A 119 -1.65 -8.16 -2.52
N ASP A 120 -2.71 -7.44 -2.32
CA ASP A 120 -4.13 -7.80 -2.13
C ASP A 120 -4.44 -9.21 -1.52
N THR A 121 -3.74 -10.25 -1.95
CA THR A 121 -3.92 -11.63 -1.49
C THR A 121 -3.26 -11.95 -0.14
N SER A 122 -2.59 -10.98 0.50
CA SER A 122 -2.04 -11.13 1.84
C SER A 122 -3.09 -10.86 2.92
N PRO A 123 -2.90 -11.32 4.16
CA PRO A 123 -3.79 -10.98 5.27
C PRO A 123 -3.68 -9.52 5.71
N MET A 124 -2.68 -8.78 5.25
CA MET A 124 -2.41 -7.42 5.66
C MET A 124 -3.49 -6.44 5.25
N ALA A 125 -3.67 -5.37 6.02
CA ALA A 125 -4.61 -4.30 5.72
C ALA A 125 -3.96 -3.23 4.81
N ASP A 126 -3.83 -3.51 3.51
CA ASP A 126 -3.06 -2.72 2.54
C ASP A 126 -3.32 -1.20 2.62
N ARG A 127 -4.58 -0.78 2.73
CA ARG A 127 -4.93 0.65 2.86
C ARG A 127 -4.39 1.26 4.15
N TRP A 128 -4.32 0.48 5.23
CA TRP A 128 -3.74 0.95 6.49
C TRP A 128 -2.22 1.06 6.37
N LEU A 129 -1.57 0.09 5.75
CA LEU A 129 -0.12 0.16 5.50
C LEU A 129 0.22 1.42 4.68
N ALA A 130 -0.53 1.68 3.60
CA ALA A 130 -0.32 2.86 2.77
C ALA A 130 -0.62 4.18 3.51
N TYR A 131 -1.62 4.21 4.40
CA TYR A 131 -1.88 5.34 5.28
C TYR A 131 -0.71 5.60 6.22
N GLN A 132 -0.21 4.57 6.91
CA GLN A 132 0.92 4.68 7.83
C GLN A 132 2.21 5.09 7.11
N ALA A 133 2.39 4.66 5.88
CA ALA A 133 3.51 5.05 5.02
C ALA A 133 3.36 6.46 4.40
N GLY A 134 2.36 7.26 4.82
CA GLY A 134 2.19 8.64 4.36
C GLY A 134 1.68 8.80 2.94
N LEU A 135 1.10 7.75 2.34
CA LEU A 135 0.68 7.74 0.93
C LEU A 135 -0.75 8.20 0.69
N GLY A 136 -1.47 8.58 1.73
CA GLY A 136 -2.83 9.08 1.59
C GLY A 136 -3.54 9.22 2.91
N PHE A 137 -4.80 9.62 2.83
CA PHE A 137 -5.71 9.74 3.97
C PHE A 137 -7.02 9.00 3.70
N PHE A 138 -7.70 8.54 4.75
CA PHE A 138 -9.01 7.89 4.60
C PHE A 138 -10.10 8.91 4.29
N GLY A 139 -10.72 8.75 3.12
CA GLY A 139 -11.87 9.53 2.72
C GLY A 139 -13.16 9.10 3.44
N ARG A 140 -14.21 9.95 3.38
CA ARG A 140 -15.55 9.62 3.90
C ARG A 140 -16.20 8.41 3.22
N ASN A 141 -15.73 8.05 2.02
CA ASN A 141 -16.11 6.85 1.26
C ASN A 141 -15.29 5.61 1.63
N HIS A 142 -14.53 5.65 2.72
CA HIS A 142 -13.63 4.60 3.20
C HIS A 142 -12.50 4.19 2.23
N CYS A 143 -12.33 4.90 1.11
CA CYS A 143 -11.16 4.71 0.25
C CYS A 143 -9.95 5.46 0.82
N LEU A 144 -8.75 4.95 0.55
CA LEU A 144 -7.53 5.73 0.70
C LEU A 144 -7.44 6.72 -0.46
N ILE A 145 -7.17 7.98 -0.15
CA ILE A 145 -7.10 9.08 -1.14
C ILE A 145 -5.68 9.66 -1.12
N HIS A 146 -4.97 9.48 -2.24
CA HIS A 146 -3.67 10.09 -2.45
C HIS A 146 -3.83 11.49 -3.08
N PRO A 147 -3.06 12.51 -2.65
CA PRO A 147 -3.26 13.89 -3.14
C PRO A 147 -3.19 14.05 -4.66
N LYS A 148 -2.30 13.29 -5.33
CA LYS A 148 -2.10 13.34 -6.78
C LYS A 148 -3.02 12.39 -7.54
N TYR A 149 -3.26 11.17 -7.02
CA TYR A 149 -3.91 10.09 -7.76
C TYR A 149 -5.38 9.86 -7.37
N GLY A 150 -5.88 10.59 -6.37
CA GLY A 150 -7.20 10.31 -5.81
C GLY A 150 -7.24 8.91 -5.21
N SER A 151 -8.25 8.10 -5.59
CA SER A 151 -8.38 6.70 -5.22
C SER A 151 -8.12 5.72 -6.38
N TYR A 152 -7.53 6.20 -7.50
CA TYR A 152 -7.28 5.40 -8.71
C TYR A 152 -5.91 4.75 -8.71
N PHE A 153 -5.68 3.86 -7.76
CA PHE A 153 -4.44 3.07 -7.66
C PHE A 153 -4.71 1.72 -7.00
N THR A 154 -3.85 0.76 -7.28
CA THR A 154 -3.69 -0.47 -6.51
C THR A 154 -2.48 -0.34 -5.59
N ILE A 155 -2.40 -1.18 -4.56
CA ILE A 155 -1.37 -1.13 -3.53
C ILE A 155 -0.54 -2.40 -3.63
N GLY A 156 0.78 -2.22 -3.62
CA GLY A 156 1.72 -3.30 -3.39
C GLY A 156 2.67 -2.92 -2.27
N ALA A 157 3.22 -3.90 -1.56
CA ALA A 157 4.18 -3.63 -0.51
C ALA A 157 5.32 -4.65 -0.51
N ILE A 158 6.43 -4.26 0.09
CA ILE A 158 7.62 -5.08 0.29
C ILE A 158 7.91 -5.11 1.79
N LEU A 159 7.77 -6.28 2.39
CA LEU A 159 8.24 -6.56 3.74
C LEU A 159 9.75 -6.76 3.69
N THR A 160 10.48 -6.26 4.68
CA THR A 160 11.94 -6.43 4.73
C THR A 160 12.49 -6.47 6.15
N THR A 161 13.56 -7.23 6.32
CA THR A 161 14.38 -7.24 7.53
C THR A 161 15.26 -5.98 7.65
N LEU A 162 15.40 -5.22 6.56
CA LEU A 162 16.14 -3.96 6.53
C LEU A 162 15.32 -2.87 7.23
N ALA A 163 15.94 -2.19 8.20
CA ALA A 163 15.31 -1.08 8.89
C ALA A 163 15.34 0.18 8.02
N LEU A 164 14.19 0.57 7.47
CA LEU A 164 14.01 1.79 6.67
C LEU A 164 13.42 2.91 7.54
N PRO A 165 13.87 4.17 7.39
CA PRO A 165 13.25 5.30 8.08
C PRO A 165 11.77 5.43 7.69
N PRO A 166 10.83 5.42 8.67
CA PRO A 166 9.42 5.52 8.38
C PRO A 166 9.04 6.92 7.90
N ASP A 167 8.00 6.98 7.07
CA ASP A 167 7.26 8.20 6.79
C ASP A 167 6.16 8.42 7.83
N THR A 168 5.55 9.59 7.83
CA THR A 168 4.46 9.93 8.74
C THR A 168 3.14 10.00 7.98
N PRO A 169 2.03 9.55 8.58
CA PRO A 169 0.70 9.71 7.99
C PRO A 169 0.41 11.17 7.63
N LEU A 170 -0.28 11.38 6.50
CA LEU A 170 -0.66 12.71 6.07
C LEU A 170 -1.70 13.31 7.02
N ALA A 171 -1.46 14.52 7.49
CA ALA A 171 -2.42 15.31 8.27
C ALA A 171 -3.48 15.93 7.34
N MET A 172 -4.19 15.10 6.56
CA MET A 172 -5.19 15.51 5.59
C MET A 172 -6.52 14.78 5.84
N ASN A 173 -7.62 15.40 5.40
CA ASN A 173 -8.96 14.83 5.45
C ASN A 173 -9.84 15.44 4.34
N CYS A 174 -11.09 15.02 4.25
CA CYS A 174 -12.05 15.52 3.25
C CYS A 174 -12.54 16.95 3.51
N GLY A 175 -12.28 17.55 4.68
CA GLY A 175 -12.84 18.87 5.03
C GLY A 175 -14.37 18.89 4.87
N SER A 176 -14.87 19.87 4.13
CA SER A 176 -16.30 20.03 3.82
C SER A 176 -16.76 19.26 2.57
N CYS A 177 -15.89 18.49 1.89
CA CYS A 177 -16.24 17.78 0.66
C CYS A 177 -17.26 16.67 0.91
N THR A 178 -18.35 16.64 0.11
CA THR A 178 -19.43 15.65 0.17
C THR A 178 -19.68 14.95 -1.17
N ARG A 179 -18.77 15.07 -2.14
CA ARG A 179 -18.95 14.55 -3.51
C ARG A 179 -19.28 13.06 -3.58
N CYS A 180 -18.66 12.25 -2.74
CA CYS A 180 -18.92 10.81 -2.71
C CYS A 180 -20.33 10.47 -2.21
N PHE A 181 -20.90 11.25 -1.31
CA PHE A 181 -22.29 11.07 -0.88
C PHE A 181 -23.27 11.49 -1.99
N ALA A 182 -23.02 12.62 -2.63
CA ALA A 182 -23.88 13.11 -3.71
C ALA A 182 -23.87 12.19 -4.96
N ALA A 183 -22.78 11.44 -5.17
CA ALA A 183 -22.64 10.51 -6.30
C ALA A 183 -23.08 9.07 -5.96
N CYS A 184 -23.42 8.78 -4.71
CA CYS A 184 -23.83 7.42 -4.30
C CYS A 184 -25.26 7.15 -4.80
N PRO A 185 -25.49 6.02 -5.52
CA PRO A 185 -26.81 5.69 -6.04
C PRO A 185 -27.76 5.06 -5.00
N GLY A 186 -27.29 4.79 -3.77
CA GLY A 186 -28.08 4.12 -2.73
C GLY A 186 -27.57 4.38 -1.34
#